data_1dd952fcaf3ec33b1cf017cc0f5132f5
#
_entry.id   1dd952fcaf3ec33b1cf017cc0f5132f5
#
_cell.length_a   1.000
_cell.length_b   1.000
_cell.length_c   1.000
_cell.angle_alpha   90.00
_cell.angle_beta   90.00
_cell.angle_gamma   90.00
#
_symmetry.space_group_name_H-M   'P 1'
#
loop_
_entity.id
_entity.type
_entity.pdbx_description
1 polymer ?
#
loop_
_entity_poly.entity_id
_entity_poly.type
_entity_poly.pdbx_seq_one_letter_code
_entity_poly.pdbx_strand_id
1 'polypeptide(L)'
;MLRFVYNRPEIKFMESSLRPMSTSQVLDRTFFLYRKNFVLFAGIAVVTPTLSLIAQLIQLAIFGMPVAPNFAGGDPGRAMQAYFLRIAISAAIGLVVYTIGYAITSGATVRAVSMLHLGRTTSIKECYENVTPIWGRLMGLVCRILLKAGGPSLVCYGLLIGFSLAMISATKGGAGNPGAVIGVAVMMLFILVGLLAGFVWGVITYCRYALAVPACTIEGLPVKYALIRSRFLTKGSLGRVFAVYFLTGVITVAVKTLLQSPVYASSGFSFRAGLHLTPGLLAWIYTSEFIGSLFAGPIAAIAMALIYYDERVRKEAFDLQLMMEAMGNPPVKQEASTQSASGTI
;
A
#
# COMPACT_ATOMS: atom_id res chain seq x y z
N MET A 1 -3.65 -40.32 29.75
CA MET A 1 -2.60 -39.28 29.62
C MET A 1 -2.78 -38.33 28.44
N LEU A 2 -3.47 -38.70 27.39
CA LEU A 2 -3.72 -37.86 26.16
C LEU A 2 -4.76 -36.74 26.34
N ARG A 3 -5.66 -36.81 27.34
CA ARG A 3 -6.70 -35.80 27.56
C ARG A 3 -6.22 -34.50 28.22
N PHE A 4 -5.06 -34.50 28.91
CA PHE A 4 -4.51 -33.33 29.60
C PHE A 4 -3.69 -32.40 28.68
N VAL A 5 -3.23 -32.87 27.51
CA VAL A 5 -2.46 -32.06 26.57
C VAL A 5 -3.40 -31.20 25.71
N TYR A 6 -4.64 -31.62 25.49
CA TYR A 6 -5.62 -30.97 24.61
C TYR A 6 -6.25 -29.69 25.18
N ASN A 7 -6.12 -29.44 26.49
CA ASN A 7 -6.79 -28.33 27.15
C ASN A 7 -5.89 -27.11 27.46
N ARG A 8 -4.73 -26.98 26.80
CA ARG A 8 -3.95 -25.75 26.90
C ARG A 8 -4.59 -24.66 26.03
N PRO A 9 -4.96 -23.50 26.59
CA PRO A 9 -5.59 -22.42 25.84
C PRO A 9 -4.73 -21.94 24.67
N GLU A 10 -3.40 -22.04 24.77
CA GLU A 10 -2.45 -21.72 23.70
C GLU A 10 -2.55 -22.65 22.50
N ILE A 11 -2.71 -23.97 22.71
CA ILE A 11 -2.85 -24.95 21.62
C ILE A 11 -4.20 -24.76 20.91
N LYS A 12 -5.25 -24.51 21.66
CA LYS A 12 -6.59 -24.27 21.10
C LYS A 12 -6.66 -22.95 20.32
N PHE A 13 -5.91 -21.94 20.75
CA PHE A 13 -5.77 -20.67 20.01
C PHE A 13 -4.95 -20.85 18.73
N MET A 14 -3.86 -21.63 18.76
CA MET A 14 -3.07 -21.98 17.59
C MET A 14 -3.86 -22.81 16.58
N GLU A 15 -4.60 -23.84 16.99
CA GLU A 15 -5.45 -24.64 16.11
C GLU A 15 -6.52 -23.81 15.40
N SER A 16 -7.16 -22.87 16.11
CA SER A 16 -8.18 -22.01 15.51
C SER A 16 -7.62 -20.97 14.55
N SER A 17 -6.35 -20.58 14.71
CA SER A 17 -5.68 -19.57 13.87
C SER A 17 -5.06 -20.15 12.59
N LEU A 18 -4.88 -21.47 12.51
CA LEU A 18 -4.20 -22.14 11.39
C LEU A 18 -5.17 -22.87 10.44
N ARG A 19 -6.49 -22.77 10.66
CA ARG A 19 -7.47 -23.32 9.72
C ARG A 19 -7.60 -22.41 8.49
N PRO A 20 -7.84 -23.01 7.29
CA PRO A 20 -8.11 -22.23 6.09
C PRO A 20 -9.29 -21.27 6.29
N MET A 21 -9.04 -19.97 6.13
CA MET A 21 -10.02 -18.91 6.36
C MET A 21 -10.80 -18.58 5.07
N SER A 22 -12.10 -18.27 5.19
CA SER A 22 -12.86 -17.68 4.08
C SER A 22 -12.44 -16.21 3.87
N THR A 23 -12.83 -15.62 2.74
CA THR A 23 -12.52 -14.20 2.43
C THR A 23 -13.09 -13.24 3.48
N SER A 24 -14.32 -13.48 3.97
CA SER A 24 -14.93 -12.70 5.03
C SER A 24 -14.18 -12.85 6.36
N GLN A 25 -13.78 -14.08 6.71
CA GLN A 25 -13.01 -14.32 7.93
C GLN A 25 -11.64 -13.62 7.92
N VAL A 26 -10.98 -13.53 6.75
CA VAL A 26 -9.73 -12.75 6.62
C VAL A 26 -9.99 -11.28 6.93
N LEU A 27 -11.07 -10.71 6.40
CA LEU A 27 -11.43 -9.31 6.65
C LEU A 27 -11.82 -9.07 8.11
N ASP A 28 -12.66 -9.92 8.68
CA ASP A 28 -13.05 -9.84 10.10
C ASP A 28 -11.83 -9.92 11.00
N ARG A 29 -10.90 -10.85 10.70
CA ARG A 29 -9.64 -10.99 11.44
C ARG A 29 -8.73 -9.78 11.27
N THR A 30 -8.70 -9.17 10.06
CA THR A 30 -7.96 -7.93 9.79
C THR A 30 -8.45 -6.80 10.68
N PHE A 31 -9.77 -6.55 10.71
CA PHE A 31 -10.35 -5.50 11.53
C PHE A 31 -10.21 -5.77 13.02
N PHE A 32 -10.38 -7.02 13.45
CA PHE A 32 -10.17 -7.41 14.84
C PHE A 32 -8.74 -7.14 15.30
N LEU A 33 -7.73 -7.59 14.53
CA LEU A 33 -6.31 -7.34 14.84
C LEU A 33 -5.99 -5.85 14.86
N TYR A 34 -6.49 -5.11 13.86
CA TYR A 34 -6.28 -3.68 13.76
C TYR A 34 -6.87 -2.94 14.97
N ARG A 35 -8.13 -3.21 15.32
CA ARG A 35 -8.81 -2.58 16.46
C ARG A 35 -8.15 -2.92 17.78
N LYS A 36 -7.78 -4.20 17.99
CA LYS A 36 -7.15 -4.66 19.23
C LYS A 36 -5.76 -4.04 19.44
N ASN A 37 -5.01 -3.82 18.39
CA ASN A 37 -3.63 -3.32 18.44
C ASN A 37 -3.48 -1.99 17.68
N PHE A 38 -4.50 -1.12 17.80
CA PHE A 38 -4.58 0.11 17.02
C PHE A 38 -3.34 0.99 17.18
N VAL A 39 -2.89 1.24 18.42
CA VAL A 39 -1.73 2.09 18.72
C VAL A 39 -0.45 1.55 18.09
N LEU A 40 -0.26 0.23 18.07
CA LEU A 40 0.89 -0.41 17.43
C LEU A 40 0.86 -0.16 15.90
N PHE A 41 -0.27 -0.46 15.25
CA PHE A 41 -0.37 -0.32 13.79
C PHE A 41 -0.37 1.14 13.33
N ALA A 42 -1.03 2.04 14.06
CA ALA A 42 -0.99 3.47 13.80
C ALA A 42 0.44 4.03 14.00
N GLY A 43 1.12 3.62 15.07
CA GLY A 43 2.51 4.02 15.31
C GLY A 43 3.50 3.51 14.25
N ILE A 44 3.25 2.31 13.69
CA ILE A 44 4.01 1.83 12.53
C ILE A 44 3.64 2.63 11.28
N ALA A 45 2.36 2.89 11.05
CA ALA A 45 1.90 3.55 9.83
C ALA A 45 2.30 5.03 9.71
N VAL A 46 2.60 5.71 10.83
CA VAL A 46 2.86 7.16 10.86
C VAL A 46 4.02 7.62 9.95
N VAL A 47 4.99 6.76 9.70
CA VAL A 47 6.20 7.10 8.91
C VAL A 47 5.85 7.49 7.48
N THR A 48 4.99 6.72 6.80
CA THR A 48 4.63 7.01 5.40
C THR A 48 3.93 8.36 5.23
N PRO A 49 2.84 8.67 5.96
CA PRO A 49 2.17 9.97 5.82
C PRO A 49 3.05 11.14 6.29
N THR A 50 3.93 10.94 7.28
CA THR A 50 4.87 11.98 7.71
C THR A 50 5.87 12.33 6.61
N LEU A 51 6.49 11.33 5.97
CA LEU A 51 7.39 11.56 4.85
C LEU A 51 6.65 12.22 3.67
N SER A 52 5.42 11.79 3.38
CA SER A 52 4.59 12.39 2.34
C SER A 52 4.23 13.85 2.65
N LEU A 53 3.89 14.16 3.90
CA LEU A 53 3.59 15.52 4.33
C LEU A 53 4.82 16.43 4.20
N ILE A 54 5.99 15.96 4.65
CA ILE A 54 7.25 16.72 4.50
C ILE A 54 7.53 17.01 3.02
N ALA A 55 7.39 16.00 2.15
CA ALA A 55 7.58 16.19 0.71
C ALA A 55 6.59 17.19 0.11
N GLN A 56 5.32 17.15 0.52
CA GLN A 56 4.30 18.12 0.09
C GLN A 56 4.61 19.54 0.55
N LEU A 57 5.09 19.72 1.79
CA LEU A 57 5.50 21.03 2.32
C LEU A 57 6.73 21.57 1.58
N ILE A 58 7.72 20.72 1.26
CA ILE A 58 8.89 21.09 0.45
C ILE A 58 8.45 21.49 -0.96
N GLN A 59 7.55 20.74 -1.57
CA GLN A 59 7.01 21.08 -2.90
C GLN A 59 6.24 22.41 -2.87
N LEU A 60 5.46 22.66 -1.81
CA LEU A 60 4.77 23.93 -1.61
C LEU A 60 5.74 25.11 -1.48
N ALA A 61 6.85 24.90 -0.76
CA ALA A 61 7.89 25.93 -0.59
C ALA A 61 8.63 26.24 -1.92
N ILE A 62 8.91 25.22 -2.73
CA ILE A 62 9.64 25.38 -3.99
C ILE A 62 8.76 25.92 -5.11
N PHE A 63 7.57 25.34 -5.29
CA PHE A 63 6.70 25.63 -6.43
C PHE A 63 5.55 26.60 -6.09
N GLY A 64 5.37 26.99 -4.84
CA GLY A 64 4.23 27.77 -4.38
C GLY A 64 2.92 26.98 -4.42
N MET A 65 1.80 27.70 -4.29
CA MET A 65 0.48 27.07 -4.30
C MET A 65 0.16 26.41 -5.66
N PRO A 66 -0.53 25.25 -5.68
CA PRO A 66 -0.98 24.60 -6.91
C PRO A 66 -2.13 25.43 -7.52
N VAL A 67 -1.79 26.30 -8.43
CA VAL A 67 -2.75 27.17 -9.16
C VAL A 67 -2.90 26.61 -10.57
N ALA A 68 -4.14 26.64 -11.09
CA ALA A 68 -4.42 26.31 -12.48
C ALA A 68 -3.68 27.29 -13.42
N PRO A 69 -3.30 26.86 -14.63
CA PRO A 69 -2.58 27.74 -15.55
C PRO A 69 -3.41 28.97 -15.89
N ASN A 70 -2.80 30.15 -15.75
CA ASN A 70 -3.42 31.40 -16.13
C ASN A 70 -3.20 31.65 -17.63
N PHE A 71 -4.30 31.72 -18.38
CA PHE A 71 -4.29 31.94 -19.82
C PHE A 71 -4.45 33.41 -20.22
N ALA A 72 -4.66 34.33 -19.25
CA ALA A 72 -5.04 35.71 -19.52
C ALA A 72 -3.89 36.64 -19.91
N GLY A 73 -2.64 36.25 -19.76
CA GLY A 73 -1.51 37.19 -19.92
C GLY A 73 -0.33 36.69 -20.74
N GLY A 74 -0.44 35.62 -21.52
CA GLY A 74 0.71 35.08 -22.24
C GLY A 74 0.35 33.98 -23.26
N ASP A 75 1.39 33.31 -23.75
CA ASP A 75 1.23 32.14 -24.65
C ASP A 75 0.60 30.97 -23.87
N PRO A 76 -0.66 30.58 -24.19
CA PRO A 76 -1.36 29.49 -23.49
C PRO A 76 -0.58 28.16 -23.53
N GLY A 77 0.20 27.96 -24.63
CA GLY A 77 1.03 26.75 -24.78
C GLY A 77 2.14 26.67 -23.74
N ARG A 78 2.85 27.78 -23.51
CA ARG A 78 3.91 27.82 -22.48
C ARG A 78 3.39 27.68 -21.08
N ALA A 79 2.24 28.31 -20.77
CA ALA A 79 1.58 28.17 -19.46
C ALA A 79 1.18 26.72 -19.17
N MET A 80 0.58 26.04 -20.17
CA MET A 80 0.21 24.63 -20.05
C MET A 80 1.43 23.72 -19.93
N GLN A 81 2.48 23.97 -20.70
CA GLN A 81 3.74 23.20 -20.61
C GLN A 81 4.39 23.30 -19.24
N ALA A 82 4.49 24.51 -18.69
CA ALA A 82 5.04 24.73 -17.35
C ALA A 82 4.19 24.02 -16.27
N TYR A 83 2.88 24.04 -16.42
CA TYR A 83 1.95 23.37 -15.52
C TYR A 83 2.13 21.83 -15.55
N PHE A 84 2.19 21.22 -16.73
CA PHE A 84 2.42 19.78 -16.86
C PHE A 84 3.78 19.36 -16.34
N LEU A 85 4.83 20.15 -16.61
CA LEU A 85 6.17 19.88 -16.09
C LEU A 85 6.18 19.90 -14.55
N ARG A 86 5.52 20.90 -13.93
CA ARG A 86 5.36 20.99 -12.49
C ARG A 86 4.64 19.74 -11.92
N ILE A 87 3.51 19.34 -12.51
CA ILE A 87 2.78 18.13 -12.09
C ILE A 87 3.68 16.90 -12.21
N ALA A 88 4.40 16.74 -13.31
CA ALA A 88 5.27 15.59 -13.52
C ALA A 88 6.38 15.50 -12.47
N ILE A 89 7.06 16.63 -12.18
CA ILE A 89 8.10 16.69 -11.16
C ILE A 89 7.51 16.39 -9.76
N SER A 90 6.37 17.01 -9.42
CA SER A 90 5.71 16.78 -8.13
C SER A 90 5.26 15.34 -7.95
N ALA A 91 4.70 14.73 -9.00
CA ALA A 91 4.30 13.32 -9.00
C ALA A 91 5.52 12.39 -8.86
N ALA A 92 6.63 12.69 -9.53
CA ALA A 92 7.86 11.90 -9.42
C ALA A 92 8.43 11.93 -8.00
N ILE A 93 8.52 13.12 -7.39
CA ILE A 93 8.98 13.29 -6.00
C ILE A 93 8.04 12.53 -5.06
N GLY A 94 6.73 12.72 -5.21
CA GLY A 94 5.72 12.06 -4.39
C GLY A 94 5.79 10.53 -4.49
N LEU A 95 5.97 10.00 -5.71
CA LEU A 95 6.11 8.56 -5.94
C LEU A 95 7.35 7.98 -5.26
N VAL A 96 8.48 8.64 -5.34
CA VAL A 96 9.74 8.20 -4.68
C VAL A 96 9.56 8.19 -3.17
N VAL A 97 9.08 9.29 -2.59
CA VAL A 97 8.88 9.41 -1.13
C VAL A 97 7.85 8.39 -0.63
N TYR A 98 6.73 8.25 -1.34
CA TYR A 98 5.71 7.24 -1.01
C TYR A 98 6.27 5.82 -1.07
N THR A 99 7.07 5.50 -2.09
CA THR A 99 7.68 4.18 -2.25
C THR A 99 8.61 3.84 -1.09
N ILE A 100 9.43 4.81 -0.65
CA ILE A 100 10.31 4.67 0.52
C ILE A 100 9.49 4.39 1.78
N GLY A 101 8.54 5.26 2.09
CA GLY A 101 7.68 5.13 3.26
C GLY A 101 6.90 3.81 3.25
N TYR A 102 6.25 3.48 2.12
CA TYR A 102 5.46 2.26 1.98
C TYR A 102 6.30 0.99 2.12
N ALA A 103 7.51 0.93 1.57
CA ALA A 103 8.38 -0.23 1.70
C ALA A 103 8.72 -0.52 3.16
N ILE A 104 9.04 0.51 3.93
CA ILE A 104 9.40 0.40 5.35
C ILE A 104 8.18 0.02 6.18
N THR A 105 7.08 0.77 6.05
CA THR A 105 5.87 0.56 6.87
C THR A 105 5.15 -0.74 6.56
N SER A 106 5.10 -1.17 5.29
CA SER A 106 4.49 -2.45 4.92
C SER A 106 5.28 -3.63 5.49
N GLY A 107 6.62 -3.58 5.44
CA GLY A 107 7.48 -4.59 6.06
C GLY A 107 7.28 -4.67 7.57
N ALA A 108 7.30 -3.52 8.27
CA ALA A 108 7.09 -3.45 9.71
C ALA A 108 5.69 -3.94 10.12
N THR A 109 4.66 -3.59 9.35
CA THR A 109 3.28 -4.07 9.57
C THR A 109 3.18 -5.59 9.40
N VAL A 110 3.78 -6.14 8.35
CA VAL A 110 3.82 -7.60 8.13
C VAL A 110 4.53 -8.31 9.29
N ARG A 111 5.64 -7.75 9.80
CA ARG A 111 6.34 -8.29 10.97
C ARG A 111 5.48 -8.26 12.21
N ALA A 112 4.79 -7.14 12.48
CA ALA A 112 3.85 -7.02 13.59
C ALA A 112 2.74 -8.07 13.51
N VAL A 113 2.11 -8.23 12.34
CA VAL A 113 1.07 -9.26 12.10
C VAL A 113 1.63 -10.66 12.34
N SER A 114 2.84 -10.95 11.86
CA SER A 114 3.51 -12.24 12.05
C SER A 114 3.65 -12.59 13.53
N MET A 115 4.13 -11.64 14.35
CA MET A 115 4.30 -11.84 15.80
C MET A 115 2.95 -12.02 16.51
N LEU A 116 1.98 -11.14 16.22
CA LEU A 116 0.64 -11.21 16.82
C LEU A 116 -0.14 -12.46 16.40
N HIS A 117 0.06 -12.91 15.15
CA HIS A 117 -0.58 -14.14 14.65
C HIS A 117 -0.06 -15.39 15.36
N LEU A 118 1.21 -15.39 15.75
CA LEU A 118 1.85 -16.46 16.53
C LEU A 118 1.66 -16.29 18.04
N GLY A 119 0.78 -15.38 18.49
CA GLY A 119 0.47 -15.16 19.91
C GLY A 119 1.56 -14.41 20.69
N ARG A 120 2.56 -13.85 20.02
CA ARG A 120 3.66 -13.07 20.64
C ARG A 120 3.30 -11.59 20.71
N THR A 121 3.72 -10.92 21.78
CA THR A 121 3.67 -9.45 21.86
C THR A 121 4.85 -8.85 21.12
N THR A 122 4.67 -7.67 20.56
CA THR A 122 5.75 -6.93 19.87
C THR A 122 5.59 -5.43 20.10
N SER A 123 6.66 -4.68 19.91
CA SER A 123 6.68 -3.23 20.00
C SER A 123 6.96 -2.58 18.65
N ILE A 124 6.61 -1.29 18.51
CA ILE A 124 6.89 -0.51 17.29
C ILE A 124 8.39 -0.55 16.97
N LYS A 125 9.24 -0.34 17.98
CA LYS A 125 10.69 -0.33 17.85
C LYS A 125 11.22 -1.66 17.32
N GLU A 126 10.79 -2.76 17.90
CA GLU A 126 11.18 -4.11 17.50
C GLU A 126 10.79 -4.43 16.06
N CYS A 127 9.59 -4.00 15.62
CA CYS A 127 9.16 -4.18 14.23
C CYS A 127 10.07 -3.46 13.25
N TYR A 128 10.52 -2.24 13.54
CA TYR A 128 11.42 -1.47 12.69
C TYR A 128 12.86 -2.02 12.72
N GLU A 129 13.38 -2.40 13.89
CA GLU A 129 14.70 -3.01 14.02
C GLU A 129 14.84 -4.28 13.18
N ASN A 130 13.79 -5.10 13.13
CA ASN A 130 13.77 -6.30 12.29
C ASN A 130 13.69 -6.00 10.78
N VAL A 131 13.19 -4.85 10.38
CA VAL A 131 13.07 -4.45 8.96
C VAL A 131 14.30 -3.69 8.47
N THR A 132 15.00 -2.97 9.35
CA THR A 132 16.20 -2.19 9.00
C THR A 132 17.24 -2.98 8.19
N PRO A 133 17.64 -4.22 8.51
CA PRO A 133 18.62 -4.95 7.73
C PRO A 133 18.13 -5.39 6.34
N ILE A 134 16.83 -5.42 6.11
CA ILE A 134 16.22 -5.86 4.84
C ILE A 134 15.56 -4.72 4.05
N TRP A 135 15.62 -3.46 4.55
CA TRP A 135 14.91 -2.34 3.93
C TRP A 135 15.28 -2.13 2.46
N GLY A 136 16.55 -2.27 2.09
CA GLY A 136 16.99 -2.14 0.71
C GLY A 136 16.39 -3.21 -0.22
N ARG A 137 16.20 -4.44 0.30
CA ARG A 137 15.49 -5.51 -0.43
C ARG A 137 14.01 -5.18 -0.59
N LEU A 138 13.34 -4.69 0.46
CA LEU A 138 11.95 -4.26 0.40
C LEU A 138 11.76 -3.10 -0.56
N MET A 139 12.65 -2.11 -0.54
CA MET A 139 12.64 -1.00 -1.48
C MET A 139 12.76 -1.48 -2.92
N GLY A 140 13.75 -2.32 -3.22
CA GLY A 140 13.94 -2.93 -4.54
C GLY A 140 12.75 -3.80 -4.97
N LEU A 141 12.09 -4.47 -4.02
CA LEU A 141 10.89 -5.27 -4.27
C LEU A 141 9.71 -4.38 -4.67
N VAL A 142 9.39 -3.36 -3.85
CA VAL A 142 8.28 -2.44 -4.10
C VAL A 142 8.49 -1.68 -5.40
N CYS A 143 9.70 -1.19 -5.66
CA CYS A 143 10.05 -0.51 -6.91
C CYS A 143 9.81 -1.42 -8.13
N ARG A 144 10.24 -2.69 -8.08
CA ARG A 144 9.98 -3.66 -9.17
C ARG A 144 8.50 -3.98 -9.36
N ILE A 145 7.72 -4.06 -8.28
CA ILE A 145 6.27 -4.27 -8.36
C ILE A 145 5.63 -3.05 -9.04
N LEU A 146 5.97 -1.84 -8.60
CA LEU A 146 5.46 -0.59 -9.19
C LEU A 146 5.81 -0.45 -10.67
N LEU A 147 7.05 -0.75 -11.05
CA LEU A 147 7.47 -0.72 -12.45
C LEU A 147 6.74 -1.75 -13.31
N LYS A 148 6.52 -2.96 -12.80
CA LYS A 148 5.81 -4.01 -13.54
C LYS A 148 4.31 -3.77 -13.62
N ALA A 149 3.70 -3.28 -12.56
CA ALA A 149 2.27 -3.01 -12.50
C ALA A 149 1.91 -1.67 -13.15
N GLY A 150 2.67 -0.62 -12.85
CA GLY A 150 2.42 0.75 -13.32
C GLY A 150 3.10 1.11 -14.64
N GLY A 151 4.13 0.36 -15.07
CA GLY A 151 4.92 0.69 -16.26
C GLY A 151 4.09 0.93 -17.52
N PRO A 152 3.18 0.04 -17.92
CA PRO A 152 2.34 0.27 -19.10
C PRO A 152 1.49 1.54 -18.99
N SER A 153 0.91 1.81 -17.84
CA SER A 153 0.12 3.03 -17.60
C SER A 153 1.00 4.28 -17.64
N LEU A 154 2.22 4.23 -17.09
CA LEU A 154 3.17 5.35 -17.15
C LEU A 154 3.59 5.68 -18.59
N VAL A 155 3.80 4.67 -19.43
CA VAL A 155 4.08 4.87 -20.86
C VAL A 155 2.91 5.56 -21.54
N CYS A 156 1.67 5.10 -21.33
CA CYS A 156 0.48 5.73 -21.88
C CYS A 156 0.30 7.17 -21.39
N TYR A 157 0.60 7.44 -20.13
CA TYR A 157 0.59 8.81 -19.57
C TYR A 157 1.65 9.71 -20.20
N GLY A 158 2.85 9.19 -20.41
CA GLY A 158 3.93 9.91 -21.12
C GLY A 158 3.54 10.25 -22.55
N LEU A 159 2.92 9.32 -23.26
CA LEU A 159 2.40 9.54 -24.61
C LEU A 159 1.28 10.59 -24.62
N LEU A 160 0.38 10.58 -23.64
CA LEU A 160 -0.68 11.57 -23.49
C LEU A 160 -0.11 12.98 -23.28
N ILE A 161 0.87 13.13 -22.39
CA ILE A 161 1.54 14.41 -22.15
C ILE A 161 2.29 14.86 -23.41
N GLY A 162 3.09 14.01 -24.02
CA GLY A 162 3.86 14.32 -25.23
C GLY A 162 2.95 14.74 -26.39
N PHE A 163 1.84 14.02 -26.59
CA PHE A 163 0.84 14.34 -27.58
C PHE A 163 0.14 15.68 -27.29
N SER A 164 -0.23 15.94 -26.04
CA SER A 164 -0.84 17.23 -25.65
C SER A 164 0.10 18.41 -25.95
N LEU A 165 1.39 18.24 -25.66
CA LEU A 165 2.40 19.26 -25.94
C LEU A 165 2.61 19.46 -27.45
N ALA A 166 2.64 18.38 -28.24
CA ALA A 166 2.76 18.45 -29.71
C ALA A 166 1.55 19.16 -30.34
N MET A 167 0.35 18.90 -29.83
CA MET A 167 -0.85 19.58 -30.29
C MET A 167 -0.86 21.07 -29.99
N ILE A 168 -0.44 21.48 -28.77
CA ILE A 168 -0.30 22.90 -28.42
C ILE A 168 0.68 23.60 -29.37
N SER A 169 1.76 22.93 -29.81
CA SER A 169 2.72 23.49 -30.75
C SER A 169 2.15 23.57 -32.20
N ALA A 170 1.35 22.57 -32.58
CA ALA A 170 0.76 22.51 -33.91
C ALA A 170 -0.37 23.55 -34.16
N THR A 171 -1.16 23.85 -33.12
CA THR A 171 -2.25 24.84 -33.19
C THR A 171 -1.74 26.27 -33.37
N LYS A 172 -0.46 26.57 -33.13
CA LYS A 172 0.17 27.84 -33.43
C LYS A 172 0.27 28.10 -34.97
N GLY A 173 0.12 27.06 -35.78
CA GLY A 173 0.19 27.13 -37.24
C GLY A 173 -1.15 27.36 -37.97
N GLY A 174 -2.27 27.62 -37.25
CA GLY A 174 -3.60 27.83 -37.84
C GLY A 174 -4.53 26.62 -37.69
N ALA A 175 -5.45 26.72 -36.75
CA ALA A 175 -6.48 25.73 -36.54
C ALA A 175 -7.55 25.80 -37.64
N GLY A 176 -7.62 24.82 -38.50
CA GLY A 176 -8.66 24.79 -39.56
C GLY A 176 -8.72 23.49 -40.37
N ASN A 177 -7.81 22.55 -40.16
CA ASN A 177 -7.85 21.33 -40.94
C ASN A 177 -8.73 20.27 -40.23
N PRO A 178 -9.92 19.89 -40.77
CA PRO A 178 -10.78 18.87 -40.20
C PRO A 178 -10.09 17.52 -39.99
N GLY A 179 -9.10 17.19 -40.87
CA GLY A 179 -8.29 15.97 -40.73
C GLY A 179 -7.43 15.95 -39.48
N ALA A 180 -6.91 17.11 -39.06
CA ALA A 180 -6.16 17.22 -37.83
C ALA A 180 -7.04 16.94 -36.60
N VAL A 181 -8.27 17.47 -36.56
CA VAL A 181 -9.22 17.25 -35.47
C VAL A 181 -9.58 15.76 -35.37
N ILE A 182 -9.84 15.09 -36.49
CA ILE A 182 -10.13 13.65 -36.52
C ILE A 182 -8.91 12.85 -36.03
N GLY A 183 -7.73 13.20 -36.50
CA GLY A 183 -6.48 12.55 -36.06
C GLY A 183 -6.26 12.64 -34.54
N VAL A 184 -6.55 13.81 -33.95
CA VAL A 184 -6.52 14.03 -32.48
C VAL A 184 -7.50 13.14 -31.75
N ALA A 185 -8.78 13.11 -32.21
CA ALA A 185 -9.81 12.30 -31.58
C ALA A 185 -9.46 10.81 -31.60
N VAL A 186 -8.96 10.32 -32.73
CA VAL A 186 -8.52 8.91 -32.87
C VAL A 186 -7.35 8.62 -31.94
N MET A 187 -6.35 9.49 -31.86
CA MET A 187 -5.21 9.31 -30.96
C MET A 187 -5.62 9.32 -29.49
N MET A 188 -6.49 10.25 -29.09
CA MET A 188 -7.07 10.28 -27.71
C MET A 188 -7.78 8.97 -27.38
N LEU A 189 -8.55 8.42 -28.31
CA LEU A 189 -9.21 7.13 -28.13
C LEU A 189 -8.19 6.00 -27.92
N PHE A 190 -7.12 5.93 -28.72
CA PHE A 190 -6.06 4.94 -28.52
C PHE A 190 -5.36 5.07 -27.17
N ILE A 191 -5.08 6.29 -26.72
CA ILE A 191 -4.48 6.54 -25.41
C ILE A 191 -5.43 6.11 -24.29
N LEU A 192 -6.72 6.41 -24.40
CA LEU A 192 -7.73 6.00 -23.42
C LEU A 192 -7.84 4.49 -23.32
N VAL A 193 -7.89 3.79 -24.45
CA VAL A 193 -7.90 2.31 -24.49
C VAL A 193 -6.61 1.74 -23.90
N GLY A 194 -5.47 2.35 -24.21
CA GLY A 194 -4.17 1.98 -23.64
C GLY A 194 -4.10 2.15 -22.11
N LEU A 195 -4.68 3.24 -21.59
CA LEU A 195 -4.77 3.49 -20.15
C LEU A 195 -5.68 2.46 -19.46
N LEU A 196 -6.82 2.13 -20.05
CA LEU A 196 -7.71 1.07 -19.53
C LEU A 196 -7.02 -0.29 -19.53
N ALA A 197 -6.38 -0.66 -20.63
CA ALA A 197 -5.63 -1.92 -20.71
C ALA A 197 -4.46 -1.95 -19.71
N GLY A 198 -3.73 -0.83 -19.58
CA GLY A 198 -2.65 -0.66 -18.60
C GLY A 198 -3.16 -0.75 -17.16
N PHE A 199 -4.32 -0.20 -16.87
CA PHE A 199 -4.96 -0.30 -15.56
C PHE A 199 -5.32 -1.75 -15.21
N VAL A 200 -5.99 -2.47 -16.12
CA VAL A 200 -6.34 -3.89 -15.94
C VAL A 200 -5.07 -4.74 -15.75
N TRP A 201 -4.06 -4.52 -16.59
CA TRP A 201 -2.75 -5.16 -16.43
C TRP A 201 -2.12 -4.86 -15.08
N GLY A 202 -2.18 -3.62 -14.63
CA GLY A 202 -1.66 -3.16 -13.34
C GLY A 202 -2.31 -3.88 -12.18
N VAL A 203 -3.65 -3.96 -12.17
CA VAL A 203 -4.43 -4.65 -11.14
C VAL A 203 -4.06 -6.14 -11.07
N ILE A 204 -4.05 -6.84 -12.22
CA ILE A 204 -3.70 -8.25 -12.28
C ILE A 204 -2.27 -8.49 -11.79
N THR A 205 -1.33 -7.67 -12.24
CA THR A 205 0.08 -7.76 -11.88
C THR A 205 0.29 -7.47 -10.40
N TYR A 206 -0.38 -6.45 -9.87
CA TYR A 206 -0.34 -6.12 -8.46
C TYR A 206 -0.88 -7.25 -7.58
N CYS A 207 -2.01 -7.85 -7.93
CA CYS A 207 -2.57 -9.02 -7.23
C CYS A 207 -1.62 -10.23 -7.25
N ARG A 208 -0.93 -10.46 -8.37
CA ARG A 208 0.07 -11.54 -8.49
C ARG A 208 1.27 -11.35 -7.57
N TYR A 209 1.63 -10.12 -7.26
CA TYR A 209 2.77 -9.78 -6.42
C TYR A 209 2.38 -9.26 -5.03
N ALA A 210 1.10 -9.27 -4.68
CA ALA A 210 0.58 -8.78 -3.40
C ALA A 210 1.20 -9.46 -2.17
N LEU A 211 1.56 -10.74 -2.31
CA LEU A 211 2.18 -11.54 -1.25
C LEU A 211 3.73 -11.49 -1.25
N ALA A 212 4.33 -10.67 -2.11
CA ALA A 212 5.80 -10.62 -2.21
C ALA A 212 6.44 -9.91 -1.01
N VAL A 213 5.78 -8.88 -0.44
CA VAL A 213 6.25 -8.21 0.77
C VAL A 213 6.23 -9.16 1.98
N PRO A 214 5.14 -9.88 2.28
CA PRO A 214 5.15 -10.93 3.30
C PRO A 214 6.22 -12.00 3.07
N ALA A 215 6.38 -12.50 1.83
CA ALA A 215 7.40 -13.50 1.51
C ALA A 215 8.84 -12.98 1.77
N CYS A 216 9.13 -11.74 1.39
CA CYS A 216 10.42 -11.11 1.64
C CYS A 216 10.68 -10.91 3.15
N THR A 217 9.66 -10.48 3.90
CA THR A 217 9.80 -10.11 5.31
C THR A 217 9.83 -11.34 6.23
N ILE A 218 8.99 -12.34 5.97
CA ILE A 218 8.82 -13.52 6.84
C ILE A 218 9.85 -14.60 6.51
N GLU A 219 10.04 -14.90 5.20
CA GLU A 219 10.97 -15.94 4.75
C GLU A 219 12.38 -15.39 4.47
N GLY A 220 12.62 -14.07 4.57
CA GLY A 220 13.92 -13.45 4.32
C GLY A 220 14.40 -13.54 2.87
N LEU A 221 13.51 -13.82 1.91
CA LEU A 221 13.86 -14.09 0.53
C LEU A 221 14.40 -12.85 -0.21
N PRO A 222 15.40 -13.03 -1.09
CA PRO A 222 15.81 -11.96 -2.00
C PRO A 222 14.71 -11.62 -3.01
N VAL A 223 14.75 -10.41 -3.54
CA VAL A 223 13.69 -9.79 -4.37
C VAL A 223 13.15 -10.70 -5.47
N LYS A 224 14.05 -11.36 -6.22
CA LYS A 224 13.67 -12.27 -7.33
C LYS A 224 12.84 -13.45 -6.82
N TYR A 225 13.31 -14.08 -5.75
CA TYR A 225 12.62 -15.26 -5.19
C TYR A 225 11.32 -14.88 -4.47
N ALA A 226 11.26 -13.74 -3.80
CA ALA A 226 10.03 -13.23 -3.19
C ALA A 226 8.91 -12.99 -4.25
N LEU A 227 9.27 -12.47 -5.43
CA LEU A 227 8.34 -12.32 -6.55
C LEU A 227 7.86 -13.67 -7.11
N ILE A 228 8.76 -14.65 -7.27
CA ILE A 228 8.41 -16.00 -7.72
C ILE A 228 7.51 -16.68 -6.68
N ARG A 229 7.85 -16.56 -5.41
CA ARG A 229 7.09 -17.08 -4.27
C ARG A 229 5.66 -16.54 -4.25
N SER A 230 5.52 -15.23 -4.38
CA SER A 230 4.21 -14.58 -4.44
C SER A 230 3.36 -15.11 -5.61
N ARG A 231 3.95 -15.26 -6.81
CA ARG A 231 3.24 -15.82 -7.97
C ARG A 231 2.80 -17.27 -7.75
N PHE A 232 3.61 -18.07 -7.07
CA PHE A 232 3.25 -19.45 -6.71
C PHE A 232 2.06 -19.46 -5.75
N LEU A 233 2.13 -18.65 -4.67
CA LEU A 233 1.08 -18.58 -3.67
C LEU A 233 -0.23 -17.98 -4.20
N THR A 234 -0.18 -17.05 -5.15
CA THR A 234 -1.39 -16.46 -5.74
C THR A 234 -1.98 -17.27 -6.90
N LYS A 235 -1.27 -18.29 -7.41
CA LYS A 235 -1.77 -19.13 -8.50
C LYS A 235 -3.02 -19.90 -8.06
N GLY A 236 -4.14 -19.68 -8.74
CA GLY A 236 -5.44 -20.30 -8.42
C GLY A 236 -6.27 -19.54 -7.38
N SER A 237 -5.71 -18.54 -6.68
CA SER A 237 -6.41 -17.72 -5.67
C SER A 237 -6.45 -16.23 -6.01
N LEU A 238 -6.12 -15.83 -7.25
CA LEU A 238 -6.09 -14.44 -7.68
C LEU A 238 -7.39 -13.67 -7.39
N GLY A 239 -8.55 -14.29 -7.64
CA GLY A 239 -9.85 -13.67 -7.39
C GLY A 239 -10.07 -13.34 -5.91
N ARG A 240 -9.59 -14.20 -5.02
CA ARG A 240 -9.66 -13.99 -3.57
C ARG A 240 -8.73 -12.86 -3.11
N VAL A 241 -7.48 -12.87 -3.59
CA VAL A 241 -6.52 -11.78 -3.31
C VAL A 241 -7.08 -10.46 -3.82
N PHE A 242 -7.62 -10.45 -5.05
CA PHE A 242 -8.27 -9.27 -5.63
C PHE A 242 -9.45 -8.80 -4.78
N ALA A 243 -10.36 -9.70 -4.38
CA ALA A 243 -11.54 -9.32 -3.60
C ALA A 243 -11.17 -8.65 -2.26
N VAL A 244 -10.20 -9.20 -1.53
CA VAL A 244 -9.74 -8.59 -0.27
C VAL A 244 -9.03 -7.27 -0.53
N TYR A 245 -8.20 -7.20 -1.57
CA TYR A 245 -7.50 -5.97 -1.92
C TYR A 245 -8.46 -4.87 -2.38
N PHE A 246 -9.44 -5.23 -3.21
CA PHE A 246 -10.48 -4.32 -3.67
C PHE A 246 -11.31 -3.76 -2.51
N LEU A 247 -11.75 -4.63 -1.59
CA LEU A 247 -12.58 -4.20 -0.46
C LEU A 247 -11.80 -3.31 0.51
N THR A 248 -10.54 -3.66 0.84
CA THR A 248 -9.69 -2.78 1.66
C THR A 248 -9.39 -1.47 0.95
N GLY A 249 -9.25 -1.48 -0.37
CA GLY A 249 -9.11 -0.28 -1.20
C GLY A 249 -10.35 0.61 -1.17
N VAL A 250 -11.54 0.04 -1.32
CA VAL A 250 -12.82 0.77 -1.23
C VAL A 250 -12.96 1.44 0.14
N ILE A 251 -12.64 0.74 1.23
CA ILE A 251 -12.67 1.30 2.57
C ILE A 251 -11.68 2.46 2.71
N THR A 252 -10.46 2.30 2.19
CA THR A 252 -9.43 3.35 2.21
C THR A 252 -9.90 4.60 1.46
N VAL A 253 -10.45 4.41 0.25
CA VAL A 253 -11.00 5.52 -0.56
C VAL A 253 -12.17 6.17 0.16
N ALA A 254 -13.11 5.40 0.71
CA ALA A 254 -14.27 5.93 1.43
C ALA A 254 -13.84 6.80 2.63
N VAL A 255 -12.89 6.33 3.44
CA VAL A 255 -12.36 7.10 4.59
C VAL A 255 -11.72 8.41 4.12
N LYS A 256 -10.87 8.36 3.10
CA LYS A 256 -10.20 9.56 2.57
C LYS A 256 -11.20 10.54 1.96
N THR A 257 -12.16 10.06 1.15
CA THR A 257 -13.21 10.92 0.55
C THR A 257 -14.08 11.57 1.61
N LEU A 258 -14.42 10.84 2.67
CA LEU A 258 -15.18 11.39 3.79
C LEU A 258 -14.41 12.51 4.50
N LEU A 259 -13.11 12.31 4.76
CA LEU A 259 -12.27 13.34 5.37
C LEU A 259 -12.07 14.55 4.46
N GLN A 260 -12.07 14.37 3.15
CA GLN A 260 -11.92 15.45 2.17
C GLN A 260 -13.26 16.09 1.77
N SER A 261 -14.39 15.61 2.31
CA SER A 261 -15.73 16.16 1.98
C SER A 261 -15.87 17.68 2.17
N PRO A 262 -15.24 18.36 3.15
CA PRO A 262 -15.30 19.82 3.26
C PRO A 262 -14.67 20.54 2.05
N VAL A 263 -13.63 19.95 1.44
CA VAL A 263 -13.00 20.51 0.23
C VAL A 263 -13.96 20.43 -0.96
N TYR A 264 -14.62 19.28 -1.14
CA TYR A 264 -15.60 19.12 -2.22
C TYR A 264 -16.83 20.02 -2.02
N ALA A 265 -17.27 20.20 -0.77
CA ALA A 265 -18.39 21.07 -0.45
C ALA A 265 -18.06 22.55 -0.69
N SER A 266 -16.84 23.00 -0.32
CA SER A 266 -16.41 24.40 -0.49
C SER A 266 -16.08 24.76 -1.93
N SER A 267 -15.59 23.80 -2.73
CA SER A 267 -15.34 24.04 -4.15
C SER A 267 -16.61 24.14 -4.98
N GLY A 268 -17.77 23.82 -4.39
CA GLY A 268 -19.05 23.70 -5.07
C GLY A 268 -18.85 22.81 -6.31
N PHE A 269 -19.75 21.97 -6.71
CA PHE A 269 -19.67 21.16 -7.94
C PHE A 269 -19.51 22.01 -9.22
N SER A 270 -18.91 23.19 -9.11
CA SER A 270 -18.68 24.16 -10.19
C SER A 270 -17.46 23.77 -10.99
N PHE A 271 -17.61 22.84 -11.92
CA PHE A 271 -16.65 22.62 -13.00
C PHE A 271 -16.27 23.91 -13.77
N ARG A 272 -17.03 24.99 -13.58
CA ARG A 272 -16.84 26.28 -14.28
C ARG A 272 -15.91 27.28 -13.59
N ALA A 273 -15.72 27.22 -12.28
CA ALA A 273 -15.05 28.29 -11.54
C ALA A 273 -13.58 28.02 -11.19
N GLY A 274 -13.00 26.90 -11.61
CA GLY A 274 -11.65 26.51 -11.16
C GLY A 274 -11.59 26.33 -9.63
N LEU A 275 -10.76 25.42 -9.16
CA LEU A 275 -10.59 25.19 -7.72
C LEU A 275 -9.79 26.39 -7.15
N HIS A 276 -10.45 27.34 -6.50
CA HIS A 276 -9.76 28.40 -5.75
C HIS A 276 -9.24 27.81 -4.45
N LEU A 277 -8.01 27.27 -4.47
CA LEU A 277 -7.35 26.72 -3.29
C LEU A 277 -6.93 27.88 -2.37
N THR A 278 -7.68 28.07 -1.28
CA THR A 278 -7.23 28.94 -0.20
C THR A 278 -6.16 28.23 0.64
N PRO A 279 -5.27 28.97 1.36
CA PRO A 279 -4.31 28.33 2.26
C PRO A 279 -4.95 27.39 3.28
N GLY A 280 -6.13 27.74 3.79
CA GLY A 280 -6.90 26.90 4.72
C GLY A 280 -7.37 25.58 4.11
N LEU A 281 -7.88 25.61 2.87
CA LEU A 281 -8.27 24.39 2.15
C LEU A 281 -7.07 23.49 1.86
N LEU A 282 -5.94 24.07 1.50
CA LEU A 282 -4.71 23.33 1.25
C LEU A 282 -4.21 22.66 2.53
N ALA A 283 -4.20 23.37 3.65
CA ALA A 283 -3.87 22.80 4.95
C ALA A 283 -4.81 21.63 5.32
N TRP A 284 -6.12 21.78 5.03
CA TRP A 284 -7.09 20.72 5.26
C TRP A 284 -6.82 19.50 4.37
N ILE A 285 -6.48 19.68 3.08
CA ILE A 285 -6.14 18.59 2.17
C ILE A 285 -4.95 17.80 2.72
N TYR A 286 -3.88 18.46 3.14
CA TYR A 286 -2.69 17.80 3.68
C TYR A 286 -2.96 17.09 5.00
N THR A 287 -3.74 17.73 5.89
CA THR A 287 -4.12 17.13 7.17
C THR A 287 -5.03 15.93 6.99
N SER A 288 -6.04 16.03 6.13
CA SER A 288 -6.96 14.92 5.84
C SER A 288 -6.27 13.75 5.16
N GLU A 289 -5.31 14.00 4.26
CA GLU A 289 -4.50 12.97 3.63
C GLU A 289 -3.60 12.26 4.66
N PHE A 290 -2.98 13.03 5.57
CA PHE A 290 -2.18 12.49 6.67
C PHE A 290 -3.02 11.58 7.57
N ILE A 291 -4.15 12.08 8.07
CA ILE A 291 -5.07 11.33 8.94
C ILE A 291 -5.62 10.10 8.22
N GLY A 292 -6.12 10.26 6.99
CA GLY A 292 -6.67 9.16 6.20
C GLY A 292 -5.66 8.05 5.93
N SER A 293 -4.41 8.40 5.65
CA SER A 293 -3.32 7.45 5.42
C SER A 293 -2.90 6.75 6.72
N LEU A 294 -2.92 7.45 7.84
CA LEU A 294 -2.63 6.88 9.16
C LEU A 294 -3.65 5.80 9.56
N PHE A 295 -4.93 6.08 9.34
CA PHE A 295 -6.01 5.16 9.70
C PHE A 295 -6.19 4.00 8.71
N ALA A 296 -6.16 4.27 7.42
CA ALA A 296 -6.47 3.27 6.40
C ALA A 296 -5.23 2.51 5.89
N GLY A 297 -4.03 3.09 6.01
CA GLY A 297 -2.79 2.52 5.47
C GLY A 297 -2.47 1.10 5.95
N PRO A 298 -2.56 0.77 7.25
CA PRO A 298 -2.21 -0.56 7.74
C PRO A 298 -3.17 -1.67 7.30
N ILE A 299 -4.44 -1.35 7.02
CA ILE A 299 -5.49 -2.35 6.79
C ILE A 299 -5.12 -3.32 5.66
N ALA A 300 -4.68 -2.79 4.52
CA ALA A 300 -4.29 -3.60 3.38
C ALA A 300 -3.07 -4.49 3.67
N ALA A 301 -2.07 -3.97 4.38
CA ALA A 301 -0.87 -4.73 4.73
C ALA A 301 -1.17 -5.86 5.71
N ILE A 302 -2.04 -5.62 6.70
CA ILE A 302 -2.53 -6.65 7.64
C ILE A 302 -3.28 -7.74 6.88
N ALA A 303 -4.22 -7.36 6.00
CA ALA A 303 -5.00 -8.31 5.21
C ALA A 303 -4.11 -9.19 4.32
N MET A 304 -3.11 -8.60 3.65
CA MET A 304 -2.18 -9.35 2.81
C MET A 304 -1.27 -10.29 3.61
N ALA A 305 -0.85 -9.89 4.81
CA ALA A 305 -0.11 -10.77 5.71
C ALA A 305 -0.95 -11.98 6.17
N LEU A 306 -2.24 -11.78 6.47
CA LEU A 306 -3.14 -12.88 6.82
C LEU A 306 -3.42 -13.80 5.64
N ILE A 307 -3.64 -13.27 4.44
CA ILE A 307 -3.79 -14.08 3.21
C ILE A 307 -2.52 -14.89 2.95
N TYR A 308 -1.34 -14.30 3.19
CA TYR A 308 -0.08 -15.01 3.02
C TYR A 308 -0.01 -16.27 3.90
N TYR A 309 -0.36 -16.19 5.16
CA TYR A 309 -0.42 -17.34 6.06
C TYR A 309 -1.49 -18.35 5.62
N ASP A 310 -2.67 -17.89 5.25
CA ASP A 310 -3.76 -18.75 4.79
C ASP A 310 -3.41 -19.50 3.49
N GLU A 311 -2.76 -18.86 2.53
CA GLU A 311 -2.30 -19.52 1.30
C GLU A 311 -1.16 -20.53 1.56
N ARG A 312 -0.32 -20.29 2.58
CA ARG A 312 0.69 -21.26 3.00
C ARG A 312 0.06 -22.49 3.65
N VAL A 313 -0.95 -22.29 4.50
CA VAL A 313 -1.71 -23.41 5.10
C VAL A 313 -2.36 -24.26 4.01
N ARG A 314 -3.00 -23.61 3.03
CA ARG A 314 -3.69 -24.32 1.93
C ARG A 314 -2.77 -25.09 0.98
N LYS A 315 -1.58 -24.57 0.71
CA LYS A 315 -0.69 -25.09 -0.35
C LYS A 315 0.49 -25.91 0.18
N GLU A 316 0.88 -25.68 1.41
CA GLU A 316 2.11 -26.23 1.99
C GLU A 316 1.88 -27.01 3.28
N ALA A 317 0.62 -27.14 3.72
CA ALA A 317 0.30 -27.76 5.00
C ALA A 317 1.14 -27.17 6.16
N PHE A 318 1.31 -25.83 6.15
CA PHE A 318 2.15 -25.09 7.10
C PHE A 318 1.71 -25.28 8.57
N ASP A 319 0.43 -25.56 8.78
CA ASP A 319 -0.15 -25.96 10.07
C ASP A 319 0.48 -27.23 10.64
N LEU A 320 0.67 -28.25 9.78
CA LEU A 320 1.33 -29.50 10.18
C LEU A 320 2.81 -29.31 10.51
N GLN A 321 3.51 -28.43 9.78
CA GLN A 321 4.91 -28.13 10.07
C GLN A 321 5.07 -27.48 11.43
N LEU A 322 4.24 -26.46 11.75
CA LEU A 322 4.26 -25.81 13.07
C LEU A 322 3.88 -26.78 14.21
N MET A 323 2.92 -27.69 13.99
CA MET A 323 2.57 -28.70 14.97
C MET A 323 3.73 -29.69 15.22
N MET A 324 4.45 -30.09 14.17
CA MET A 324 5.62 -30.96 14.30
C MET A 324 6.77 -30.25 15.05
N GLU A 325 7.05 -28.98 14.77
CA GLU A 325 8.03 -28.18 15.51
C GLU A 325 7.66 -28.05 16.98
N ALA A 326 6.38 -27.79 17.29
CA ALA A 326 5.89 -27.70 18.66
C ALA A 326 5.99 -29.03 19.44
N MET A 327 5.85 -30.17 18.75
CA MET A 327 6.03 -31.50 19.35
C MET A 327 7.50 -31.88 19.50
N GLY A 328 8.39 -31.46 18.59
CA GLY A 328 9.82 -31.73 18.60
C GLY A 328 10.63 -30.87 19.58
N ASN A 329 10.12 -29.72 19.96
CA ASN A 329 10.68 -28.83 20.99
C ASN A 329 9.69 -28.71 22.18
N PRO A 330 9.64 -29.63 23.13
CA PRO A 330 8.87 -29.43 24.35
C PRO A 330 9.39 -28.17 25.04
N PRO A 331 8.52 -27.25 25.50
CA PRO A 331 8.96 -26.04 26.20
C PRO A 331 9.79 -26.45 27.40
N VAL A 332 11.01 -25.94 27.48
CA VAL A 332 11.89 -26.06 28.64
C VAL A 332 11.08 -25.62 29.86
N LYS A 333 10.77 -26.57 30.75
CA LYS A 333 10.20 -26.26 32.06
C LYS A 333 11.13 -25.26 32.72
N GLN A 334 10.70 -24.02 32.89
CA GLN A 334 11.23 -23.17 33.95
C GLN A 334 10.90 -23.89 35.28
N GLU A 335 11.83 -24.70 35.72
CA GLU A 335 11.85 -25.19 37.11
C GLU A 335 11.99 -23.94 37.97
N ALA A 336 10.90 -23.67 38.70
CA ALA A 336 10.87 -22.66 39.71
C ALA A 336 12.04 -22.94 40.69
N SER A 337 12.95 -22.00 40.77
CA SER A 337 13.93 -21.88 41.85
C SER A 337 13.20 -21.54 43.15
N THR A 338 12.55 -22.56 43.73
CA THR A 338 11.97 -22.53 45.07
C THR A 338 12.58 -23.69 45.86
N GLN A 339 13.87 -23.58 46.10
CA GLN A 339 14.53 -24.35 47.15
C GLN A 339 15.81 -23.64 47.57
N SER A 340 15.69 -22.82 48.61
CA SER A 340 16.69 -22.65 49.63
C SER A 340 16.29 -21.55 50.62
N ALA A 341 15.35 -21.86 51.46
CA ALA A 341 15.19 -21.19 52.75
C ALA A 341 14.54 -22.14 53.73
N SER A 342 15.25 -23.21 54.06
CA SER A 342 15.00 -23.94 55.30
C SER A 342 16.27 -24.72 55.65
N GLY A 343 16.87 -24.31 56.72
CA GLY A 343 17.91 -25.09 57.40
C GLY A 343 19.11 -24.27 57.84
N THR A 344 19.06 -23.71 59.02
CA THR A 344 19.96 -24.08 60.14
C THR A 344 19.82 -23.02 61.21
N ILE A 345 19.28 -23.45 62.29
CA ILE A 345 19.69 -23.35 63.72
C ILE A 345 20.70 -22.25 64.02
#